data_0a8eef3822e54587835ec50bdc4b1beb
#
_entry.id   0a8eef3822e54587835ec50bdc4b1beb
#
_cell.length_a   1.000
_cell.length_b   1.000
_cell.length_c   1.000
_cell.angle_alpha   90.00
_cell.angle_beta   90.00
_cell.angle_gamma   90.00
#
_symmetry.space_group_name_H-M   'P 1'
#
loop_
_entity.id
_entity.type
_entity.pdbx_description
1 polymer ?
#
loop_
_entity_poly.entity_id
_entity_poly.type
_entity_poly.pdbx_seq_one_letter_code
_entity_poly.pdbx_strand_id
1 'polypeptide(L)'
;MAEGDKILVSPCDGRLSVHRIGHDSGFYIQETEYSLKKLLRSENLAKRYEDGYAVVIRLSLEDGHRFCYAAEGVRSSGIALPGVYHASHTPAEESFPVYQENAREYCLLQTVRFGTILMMEVGKVRNLHKSPRKVDKGEEKGYFEFGGSAVILFLQHGKVRLDYDLMENTENGFETIVKMGERIGEQKLPKRAGKASGRTE
;
A
#
# COMPACT_ATOMS: atom_id res chain seq x y z
N MET A 1 0.62 7.66 16.75
CA MET A 1 1.47 6.69 16.00
C MET A 1 1.53 5.39 16.76
N ALA A 2 1.12 4.28 16.14
CA ALA A 2 1.22 2.97 16.79
C ALA A 2 2.69 2.57 16.99
N GLU A 3 3.02 2.13 18.19
CA GLU A 3 4.39 1.82 18.62
C GLU A 3 4.82 0.39 18.25
N GLY A 4 6.13 0.17 18.15
CA GLY A 4 6.76 -1.12 17.89
C GLY A 4 7.23 -1.30 16.44
N ASP A 5 8.41 -1.89 16.28
CA ASP A 5 9.07 -2.13 14.98
C ASP A 5 8.39 -3.20 14.12
N LYS A 6 7.49 -4.00 14.73
CA LYS A 6 6.70 -5.05 14.08
C LYS A 6 5.32 -4.57 13.61
N ILE A 7 4.97 -3.32 13.86
CA ILE A 7 3.67 -2.75 13.51
C ILE A 7 3.78 -1.95 12.21
N LEU A 8 2.94 -2.30 11.24
CA LEU A 8 2.73 -1.53 10.02
C LEU A 8 1.64 -0.49 10.29
N VAL A 9 1.86 0.74 9.87
CA VAL A 9 0.91 1.84 10.12
C VAL A 9 0.33 2.41 8.83
N SER A 10 -0.85 3.02 8.94
CA SER A 10 -1.43 3.79 7.85
C SER A 10 -0.53 4.98 7.51
N PRO A 11 -0.15 5.17 6.26
CA PRO A 11 0.67 6.30 5.83
C PRO A 11 -0.08 7.64 5.80
N CYS A 12 -1.40 7.64 5.80
CA CYS A 12 -2.23 8.84 5.71
C CYS A 12 -3.60 8.63 6.37
N ASP A 13 -4.33 9.72 6.53
CA ASP A 13 -5.76 9.69 6.79
C ASP A 13 -6.50 9.22 5.54
N GLY A 14 -7.68 8.60 5.69
CA GLY A 14 -8.52 8.25 4.57
C GLY A 14 -9.41 7.03 4.79
N ARG A 15 -9.93 6.50 3.69
CA ARG A 15 -10.73 5.28 3.64
C ARG A 15 -9.90 4.15 3.04
N LEU A 16 -9.69 3.11 3.84
CA LEU A 16 -8.82 1.98 3.52
C LEU A 16 -9.64 0.78 3.05
N SER A 17 -9.17 0.15 1.98
CA SER A 17 -9.60 -1.16 1.51
C SER A 17 -8.41 -2.06 1.21
N VAL A 18 -8.61 -3.38 1.33
CA VAL A 18 -7.58 -4.41 1.16
C VAL A 18 -7.94 -5.34 0.01
N HIS A 19 -7.09 -5.42 -0.99
CA HIS A 19 -7.34 -6.24 -2.18
C HIS A 19 -6.23 -7.27 -2.34
N ARG A 20 -6.61 -8.53 -2.56
CA ARG A 20 -5.65 -9.59 -2.84
C ARG A 20 -5.16 -9.48 -4.28
N ILE A 21 -3.85 -9.52 -4.47
CA ILE A 21 -3.22 -9.57 -5.79
C ILE A 21 -3.21 -11.03 -6.24
N GLY A 22 -3.72 -11.30 -7.44
CA GLY A 22 -3.69 -12.64 -8.03
C GLY A 22 -2.30 -13.04 -8.50
N HIS A 23 -2.16 -14.32 -8.85
CA HIS A 23 -0.91 -14.88 -9.39
C HIS A 23 -0.53 -14.29 -10.76
N ASP A 24 -1.48 -13.68 -11.49
CA ASP A 24 -1.28 -12.97 -12.75
C ASP A 24 -0.95 -11.48 -12.57
N SER A 25 -0.75 -11.03 -11.32
CA SER A 25 -0.56 -9.63 -10.93
C SER A 25 -1.80 -8.74 -11.11
N GLY A 26 -3.00 -9.33 -11.29
CA GLY A 26 -4.29 -8.65 -11.31
C GLY A 26 -4.89 -8.51 -9.91
N PHE A 27 -5.71 -7.49 -9.70
CA PHE A 27 -6.54 -7.34 -8.51
C PHE A 27 -7.74 -6.45 -8.82
N TYR A 28 -8.79 -6.56 -8.01
CA TYR A 28 -10.02 -5.80 -8.17
C TYR A 28 -10.17 -4.78 -7.05
N ILE A 29 -10.56 -3.56 -7.43
CA ILE A 29 -11.07 -2.55 -6.51
C ILE A 29 -12.52 -2.34 -6.92
N GLN A 30 -13.46 -2.71 -6.05
CA GLN A 30 -14.87 -2.84 -6.41
C GLN A 30 -15.02 -3.75 -7.65
N GLU A 31 -15.66 -3.29 -8.71
CA GLU A 31 -15.84 -4.04 -9.95
C GLU A 31 -14.76 -3.79 -11.01
N THR A 32 -13.83 -2.87 -10.73
CA THR A 32 -12.79 -2.48 -11.68
C THR A 32 -11.54 -3.35 -11.52
N GLU A 33 -11.11 -3.97 -12.63
CA GLU A 33 -9.87 -4.74 -12.68
C GLU A 33 -8.66 -3.83 -12.85
N TYR A 34 -7.65 -4.05 -12.01
CA TYR A 34 -6.35 -3.40 -12.08
C TYR A 34 -5.24 -4.40 -12.38
N SER A 35 -4.31 -4.02 -13.22
CA SER A 35 -3.09 -4.78 -13.47
C SER A 35 -1.89 -4.10 -12.84
N LEU A 36 -1.21 -4.80 -11.94
CA LEU A 36 0.00 -4.28 -11.30
C LEU A 36 1.11 -4.01 -12.32
N LYS A 37 1.19 -4.81 -13.39
CA LYS A 37 2.12 -4.58 -14.50
C LYS A 37 1.89 -3.22 -15.17
N LYS A 38 0.62 -2.85 -15.40
CA LYS A 38 0.25 -1.55 -15.98
C LYS A 38 0.46 -0.41 -14.98
N LEU A 39 0.11 -0.63 -13.70
CA LEU A 39 0.32 0.36 -12.64
C LEU A 39 1.79 0.73 -12.47
N LEU A 40 2.68 -0.25 -12.49
CA LEU A 40 4.12 -0.06 -12.27
C LEU A 40 4.90 0.18 -13.55
N ARG A 41 4.32 -0.11 -14.72
CA ARG A 41 5.02 -0.18 -16.00
C ARG A 41 6.27 -1.08 -15.95
N SER A 42 6.21 -2.13 -15.12
CA SER A 42 7.31 -3.09 -14.90
C SER A 42 6.74 -4.46 -14.54
N GLU A 43 6.91 -5.42 -15.44
CA GLU A 43 6.49 -6.81 -15.21
C GLU A 43 7.33 -7.49 -14.11
N ASN A 44 8.63 -7.31 -14.14
CA ASN A 44 9.53 -7.89 -13.14
C ASN A 44 9.24 -7.39 -11.72
N LEU A 45 8.86 -6.12 -11.59
CA LEU A 45 8.50 -5.56 -10.29
C LEU A 45 7.13 -6.06 -9.85
N ALA A 46 6.15 -6.17 -10.76
CA ALA A 46 4.82 -6.67 -10.48
C ALA A 46 4.85 -8.09 -9.91
N LYS A 47 5.63 -8.99 -10.51
CA LYS A 47 5.82 -10.39 -10.04
C LYS A 47 6.24 -10.50 -8.58
N ARG A 48 6.92 -9.51 -8.02
CA ARG A 48 7.36 -9.52 -6.62
C ARG A 48 6.22 -9.39 -5.61
N TYR A 49 5.04 -8.95 -6.07
CA TYR A 49 3.86 -8.72 -5.24
C TYR A 49 2.70 -9.66 -5.56
N GLU A 50 2.89 -10.59 -6.50
CA GLU A 50 1.92 -11.66 -6.76
C GLU A 50 1.58 -12.42 -5.47
N ASP A 51 0.33 -12.82 -5.32
CA ASP A 51 -0.24 -13.43 -4.11
C ASP A 51 -0.17 -12.58 -2.83
N GLY A 52 0.30 -11.34 -2.94
CA GLY A 52 0.34 -10.36 -1.86
C GLY A 52 -0.93 -9.54 -1.75
N TYR A 53 -0.80 -8.32 -1.24
CA TYR A 53 -1.93 -7.41 -1.02
C TYR A 53 -1.66 -6.02 -1.59
N ALA A 54 -2.70 -5.41 -2.15
CA ALA A 54 -2.80 -3.99 -2.39
C ALA A 54 -3.68 -3.37 -1.29
N VAL A 55 -3.10 -2.52 -0.46
CA VAL A 55 -3.81 -1.73 0.55
C VAL A 55 -4.01 -0.35 -0.04
N VAL A 56 -5.24 -0.02 -0.38
CA VAL A 56 -5.62 1.25 -1.01
C VAL A 56 -6.21 2.16 0.05
N ILE A 57 -5.67 3.37 0.17
CA ILE A 57 -6.17 4.40 1.09
C ILE A 57 -6.54 5.61 0.26
N ARG A 58 -7.82 5.86 0.16
CA ARG A 58 -8.41 6.94 -0.62
C ARG A 58 -8.68 8.14 0.29
N LEU A 59 -8.11 9.29 -0.06
CA LEU A 59 -8.30 10.53 0.68
C LEU A 59 -9.49 11.31 0.13
N SER A 60 -10.33 11.81 1.03
CA SER A 60 -11.40 12.76 0.72
C SER A 60 -10.89 14.20 0.87
N LEU A 61 -11.71 15.18 0.48
CA LEU A 61 -11.37 16.60 0.63
C LEU A 61 -11.19 17.05 2.09
N GLU A 62 -11.81 16.32 3.02
CA GLU A 62 -11.80 16.59 4.46
C GLU A 62 -10.58 15.97 5.16
N ASP A 63 -9.90 15.01 4.50
CA ASP A 63 -8.75 14.32 5.07
C ASP A 63 -7.48 15.19 4.99
N GLY A 64 -6.55 14.92 5.90
CA GLY A 64 -5.21 15.50 5.83
C GLY A 64 -4.47 15.01 4.59
N HIS A 65 -4.03 15.93 3.71
CA HIS A 65 -3.38 15.57 2.45
C HIS A 65 -1.88 15.29 2.59
N ARG A 66 -1.37 15.09 3.81
CA ARG A 66 0.01 14.67 4.07
C ARG A 66 0.09 13.16 4.22
N PHE A 67 1.23 12.59 3.86
CA PHE A 67 1.48 11.16 4.03
C PHE A 67 2.90 10.90 4.53
N CYS A 68 3.06 9.79 5.26
CA CYS A 68 4.30 9.38 5.92
C CYS A 68 4.75 7.98 5.46
N TYR A 69 5.93 7.57 5.90
CA TYR A 69 6.39 6.19 5.69
C TYR A 69 5.66 5.22 6.64
N ALA A 70 5.11 4.14 6.09
CA ALA A 70 4.33 3.15 6.83
C ALA A 70 5.17 2.26 7.76
N ALA A 71 6.49 2.23 7.56
CA ALA A 71 7.47 1.49 8.34
C ALA A 71 8.85 2.16 8.25
N GLU A 72 9.75 1.82 9.16
CA GLU A 72 11.16 2.18 9.02
C GLU A 72 11.85 1.36 7.94
N GLY A 73 12.85 1.92 7.28
CA GLY A 73 13.59 1.21 6.25
C GLY A 73 14.52 2.10 5.43
N VAL A 74 14.92 1.56 4.28
CA VAL A 74 15.68 2.30 3.27
C VAL A 74 14.79 2.48 2.04
N ARG A 75 14.45 3.72 1.73
CA ARG A 75 13.71 4.02 0.50
C ARG A 75 14.64 4.03 -0.71
N SER A 76 14.12 3.59 -1.86
CA SER A 76 14.76 3.78 -3.17
C SER A 76 14.57 5.20 -3.71
N SER A 77 15.15 5.51 -4.85
CA SER A 77 14.73 6.68 -5.64
C SER A 77 13.24 6.59 -5.97
N GLY A 78 12.59 7.75 -6.06
CA GLY A 78 11.21 7.85 -6.55
C GLY A 78 11.15 7.63 -8.06
N ILE A 79 10.10 6.97 -8.53
CA ILE A 79 9.80 6.75 -9.94
C ILE A 79 8.47 7.42 -10.24
N ALA A 80 8.52 8.48 -11.03
CA ALA A 80 7.33 9.21 -11.47
C ALA A 80 6.79 8.62 -12.79
N LEU A 81 5.52 8.33 -12.83
CA LEU A 81 4.81 7.86 -14.01
C LEU A 81 3.79 8.93 -14.43
N PRO A 82 3.98 9.53 -15.61
CA PRO A 82 3.05 10.53 -16.11
C PRO A 82 1.69 9.93 -16.41
N GLY A 83 0.65 10.72 -16.21
CA GLY A 83 -0.75 10.38 -16.45
C GLY A 83 -1.63 11.63 -16.43
N VAL A 84 -2.93 11.43 -16.38
CA VAL A 84 -3.94 12.46 -16.24
C VAL A 84 -4.26 12.71 -14.77
N TYR A 85 -5.13 13.67 -14.48
CA TYR A 85 -5.60 13.97 -13.12
C TYR A 85 -7.12 13.86 -13.10
N HIS A 86 -7.63 12.60 -13.07
CA HIS A 86 -9.04 12.37 -12.79
C HIS A 86 -9.29 12.53 -11.30
N ALA A 87 -10.37 13.21 -10.95
CA ALA A 87 -10.79 13.30 -9.55
C ALA A 87 -11.25 11.93 -9.06
N SER A 88 -10.72 11.46 -7.94
CA SER A 88 -11.02 10.16 -7.34
C SER A 88 -12.29 10.15 -6.48
N HIS A 89 -13.27 11.03 -6.76
CA HIS A 89 -14.49 11.19 -5.97
C HIS A 89 -15.77 11.18 -6.80
N THR A 90 -15.71 10.73 -8.05
CA THR A 90 -16.89 10.70 -8.92
C THR A 90 -17.40 9.28 -9.11
N PRO A 91 -18.70 9.09 -9.42
CA PRO A 91 -19.26 7.79 -9.82
C PRO A 91 -18.56 7.13 -11.02
N ALA A 92 -17.69 7.88 -11.72
CA ALA A 92 -16.84 7.36 -12.79
C ALA A 92 -15.75 6.38 -12.28
N GLU A 93 -15.46 6.33 -10.98
CA GLU A 93 -14.54 5.36 -10.39
C GLU A 93 -15.05 3.93 -10.48
N GLU A 94 -16.37 3.74 -10.48
CA GLU A 94 -16.99 2.42 -10.49
C GLU A 94 -16.80 1.66 -11.82
N SER A 95 -16.39 2.35 -12.90
CA SER A 95 -16.29 1.75 -14.23
C SER A 95 -14.94 1.94 -14.91
N PHE A 96 -13.97 2.60 -14.28
CA PHE A 96 -12.78 3.09 -14.97
C PHE A 96 -11.51 2.95 -14.11
N PRO A 97 -10.39 2.41 -14.63
CA PRO A 97 -9.19 2.16 -13.86
C PRO A 97 -8.41 3.45 -13.56
N VAL A 98 -9.00 4.37 -12.80
CA VAL A 98 -8.49 5.72 -12.48
C VAL A 98 -7.04 5.70 -12.01
N TYR A 99 -6.69 4.74 -11.15
CA TYR A 99 -5.32 4.66 -10.60
C TYR A 99 -4.27 4.28 -11.65
N GLN A 100 -4.66 3.60 -12.73
CA GLN A 100 -3.74 3.27 -13.83
C GLN A 100 -3.51 4.43 -14.79
N GLU A 101 -4.47 5.34 -14.90
CA GLU A 101 -4.41 6.47 -15.82
C GLU A 101 -3.88 7.72 -15.18
N ASN A 102 -4.12 7.91 -13.90
CA ASN A 102 -3.64 9.06 -13.17
C ASN A 102 -2.12 9.09 -13.08
N ALA A 103 -1.58 10.31 -13.08
CA ALA A 103 -0.20 10.55 -12.71
C ALA A 103 0.06 9.99 -11.30
N ARG A 104 1.19 9.33 -11.14
CA ARG A 104 1.56 8.67 -9.88
C ARG A 104 3.06 8.61 -9.70
N GLU A 105 3.47 8.51 -8.46
CA GLU A 105 4.87 8.29 -8.10
C GLU A 105 4.96 7.11 -7.14
N TYR A 106 6.00 6.29 -7.24
CA TYR A 106 6.24 5.24 -6.27
C TYR A 106 7.71 5.12 -5.89
N CYS A 107 7.95 4.56 -4.70
CA CYS A 107 9.27 4.12 -4.28
C CYS A 107 9.19 2.74 -3.61
N LEU A 108 10.32 2.06 -3.55
CA LEU A 108 10.48 0.82 -2.79
C LEU A 108 11.02 1.18 -1.41
N LEU A 109 10.37 0.69 -0.37
CA LEU A 109 10.82 0.78 1.00
C LEU A 109 11.32 -0.59 1.45
N GLN A 110 12.63 -0.77 1.49
CA GLN A 110 13.24 -2.00 2.00
C GLN A 110 13.25 -1.97 3.53
N THR A 111 12.53 -2.88 4.14
CA THR A 111 12.38 -2.98 5.58
C THR A 111 12.99 -4.26 6.11
N VAL A 112 13.37 -4.28 7.39
CA VAL A 112 13.85 -5.50 8.07
C VAL A 112 12.69 -6.46 8.37
N ARG A 113 11.49 -5.93 8.64
CA ARG A 113 10.35 -6.70 9.17
C ARG A 113 9.35 -7.15 8.11
N PHE A 114 9.10 -6.30 7.11
CA PHE A 114 7.99 -6.46 6.17
C PHE A 114 8.45 -6.82 4.74
N GLY A 115 9.75 -7.09 4.55
CA GLY A 115 10.31 -7.23 3.20
C GLY A 115 10.33 -5.88 2.48
N THR A 116 10.05 -5.87 1.18
CA THR A 116 10.01 -4.64 0.39
C THR A 116 8.55 -4.20 0.22
N ILE A 117 8.19 -3.07 0.83
CA ILE A 117 6.90 -2.41 0.61
C ILE A 117 7.07 -1.49 -0.59
N LEU A 118 6.17 -1.57 -1.59
CA LEU A 118 6.08 -0.55 -2.61
C LEU A 118 5.03 0.47 -2.16
N MET A 119 5.45 1.70 -1.99
CA MET A 119 4.58 2.83 -1.65
C MET A 119 4.31 3.64 -2.91
N MET A 120 3.06 3.73 -3.32
CA MET A 120 2.61 4.48 -4.49
C MET A 120 1.64 5.58 -4.06
N GLU A 121 1.88 6.76 -4.54
CA GLU A 121 0.98 7.91 -4.40
C GLU A 121 0.40 8.24 -5.78
N VAL A 122 -0.93 8.32 -5.86
CA VAL A 122 -1.67 8.59 -7.09
C VAL A 122 -2.32 9.96 -7.00
N GLY A 123 -2.05 10.83 -7.97
CA GLY A 123 -2.54 12.20 -8.00
C GLY A 123 -1.42 13.23 -8.17
N LYS A 124 -1.67 14.46 -7.77
CA LYS A 124 -0.68 15.54 -7.84
C LYS A 124 0.24 15.51 -6.60
N VAL A 125 1.30 14.74 -6.69
CA VAL A 125 2.20 14.38 -5.57
C VAL A 125 3.35 15.36 -5.43
N ARG A 126 3.71 15.67 -4.17
CA ARG A 126 4.96 16.35 -3.78
C ARG A 126 5.70 15.52 -2.75
N ASN A 127 6.66 14.72 -3.20
CA ASN A 127 7.56 14.00 -2.32
C ASN A 127 8.69 14.92 -1.82
N LEU A 128 8.93 14.93 -0.51
CA LEU A 128 9.97 15.76 0.13
C LEU A 128 11.38 15.29 -0.23
N HIS A 129 11.55 13.98 -0.42
CA HIS A 129 12.83 13.39 -0.78
C HIS A 129 12.68 12.49 -2.00
N LYS A 130 13.61 12.59 -2.94
CA LYS A 130 13.60 11.79 -4.18
C LYS A 130 14.72 10.74 -4.22
N SER A 131 15.79 10.95 -3.46
CA SER A 131 16.98 10.09 -3.46
C SER A 131 16.88 8.95 -2.43
N PRO A 132 17.63 7.86 -2.60
CA PRO A 132 17.69 6.79 -1.61
C PRO A 132 18.22 7.30 -0.26
N ARG A 133 17.56 6.87 0.83
CA ARG A 133 17.98 7.19 2.20
C ARG A 133 17.28 6.30 3.22
N LYS A 134 17.81 6.26 4.45
CA LYS A 134 17.09 5.73 5.61
C LYS A 134 15.93 6.66 5.96
N VAL A 135 14.83 6.07 6.38
CA VAL A 135 13.63 6.76 6.84
C VAL A 135 13.05 6.06 8.06
N ASP A 136 12.43 6.83 8.93
CA ASP A 136 11.75 6.32 10.11
C ASP A 136 10.27 6.08 9.83
N LYS A 137 9.66 5.15 10.56
CA LYS A 137 8.22 4.95 10.55
C LYS A 137 7.52 6.24 11.00
N GLY A 138 6.57 6.73 10.20
CA GLY A 138 5.84 7.97 10.46
C GLY A 138 6.59 9.24 10.09
N GLU A 139 7.83 9.14 9.60
CA GLU A 139 8.52 10.29 9.01
C GLU A 139 7.73 10.78 7.79
N GLU A 140 7.53 12.10 7.68
CA GLU A 140 6.80 12.70 6.57
C GLU A 140 7.48 12.40 5.23
N LYS A 141 6.72 11.77 4.32
CA LYS A 141 7.19 11.46 2.97
C LYS A 141 6.84 12.54 1.98
N GLY A 142 5.67 13.17 2.14
CA GLY A 142 5.18 14.19 1.22
C GLY A 142 3.73 14.60 1.46
N TYR A 143 3.16 15.25 0.44
CA TYR A 143 1.79 15.70 0.46
C TYR A 143 1.19 15.74 -0.96
N PHE A 144 -0.13 15.73 -1.03
CA PHE A 144 -0.86 15.95 -2.27
C PHE A 144 -1.19 17.44 -2.44
N GLU A 145 -0.96 17.95 -3.65
CA GLU A 145 -1.59 19.19 -4.08
C GLU A 145 -3.08 18.91 -4.40
N PHE A 146 -3.87 19.96 -4.49
CA PHE A 146 -5.33 19.87 -4.67
C PHE A 146 -5.75 18.92 -5.80
N GLY A 147 -6.73 18.03 -5.52
CA GLY A 147 -7.30 17.06 -6.47
C GLY A 147 -7.12 15.61 -5.99
N GLY A 148 -8.08 14.75 -6.26
CA GLY A 148 -8.21 13.38 -5.80
C GLY A 148 -6.92 12.59 -5.60
N SER A 149 -6.82 11.92 -4.46
CA SER A 149 -5.57 11.36 -3.98
C SER A 149 -5.77 9.97 -3.42
N ALA A 150 -4.84 9.08 -3.69
CA ALA A 150 -4.76 7.80 -3.04
C ALA A 150 -3.30 7.43 -2.72
N VAL A 151 -3.12 6.77 -1.57
CA VAL A 151 -1.88 6.08 -1.25
C VAL A 151 -2.14 4.58 -1.35
N ILE A 152 -1.30 3.87 -2.09
CA ILE A 152 -1.40 2.42 -2.25
C ILE A 152 -0.12 1.77 -1.72
N LEU A 153 -0.28 0.84 -0.79
CA LEU A 153 0.82 -0.01 -0.34
C LEU A 153 0.71 -1.37 -1.00
N PHE A 154 1.73 -1.78 -1.76
CA PHE A 154 1.81 -3.16 -2.25
C PHE A 154 2.72 -3.95 -1.31
N LEU A 155 2.15 -5.03 -0.75
CA LEU A 155 2.77 -5.87 0.26
C LEU A 155 3.07 -7.24 -0.33
N GLN A 156 4.30 -7.72 -0.13
CA GLN A 156 4.73 -9.02 -0.62
C GLN A 156 4.00 -10.15 0.11
N HIS A 157 3.75 -11.24 -0.60
CA HIS A 157 3.15 -12.45 -0.03
C HIS A 157 3.88 -12.91 1.24
N GLY A 158 3.12 -13.22 2.28
CA GLY A 158 3.63 -13.83 3.51
C GLY A 158 4.49 -12.93 4.40
N LYS A 159 4.60 -11.62 4.13
CA LYS A 159 5.43 -10.70 4.92
C LYS A 159 4.63 -9.92 5.97
N VAL A 160 3.38 -9.62 5.68
CA VAL A 160 2.50 -8.85 6.56
C VAL A 160 1.26 -9.66 6.91
N ARG A 161 0.80 -9.55 8.14
CA ARG A 161 -0.53 -9.94 8.58
C ARG A 161 -1.32 -8.64 8.78
N LEU A 162 -2.22 -8.34 7.87
CA LEU A 162 -3.15 -7.23 8.01
C LEU A 162 -4.16 -7.51 9.12
N ASP A 163 -4.67 -6.47 9.76
CA ASP A 163 -5.68 -6.59 10.81
C ASP A 163 -6.99 -7.13 10.20
N TYR A 164 -7.64 -8.02 10.92
CA TYR A 164 -8.75 -8.83 10.40
C TYR A 164 -9.96 -7.97 10.00
N ASP A 165 -10.27 -6.97 10.78
CA ASP A 165 -11.37 -6.03 10.55
C ASP A 165 -11.26 -5.27 9.21
N LEU A 166 -10.04 -4.89 8.82
CA LEU A 166 -9.77 -4.24 7.53
C LEU A 166 -10.11 -5.15 6.34
N MET A 167 -9.77 -6.42 6.47
CA MET A 167 -10.02 -7.43 5.43
C MET A 167 -11.52 -7.76 5.38
N GLU A 168 -12.14 -8.01 6.55
CA GLU A 168 -13.56 -8.34 6.67
C GLU A 168 -14.46 -7.20 6.15
N ASN A 169 -14.15 -5.95 6.51
CA ASN A 169 -14.89 -4.80 6.01
C ASN A 169 -14.83 -4.72 4.48
N THR A 170 -13.63 -4.90 3.90
CA THR A 170 -13.48 -4.87 2.44
C THR A 170 -14.25 -5.99 1.75
N GLU A 171 -14.20 -7.22 2.29
CA GLU A 171 -14.97 -8.37 1.76
C GLU A 171 -16.48 -8.12 1.81
N ASN A 172 -16.95 -7.36 2.79
CA ASN A 172 -18.34 -6.93 2.91
C ASN A 172 -18.69 -5.67 2.09
N GLY A 173 -17.76 -5.16 1.28
CA GLY A 173 -17.96 -3.98 0.42
C GLY A 173 -17.80 -2.64 1.13
N PHE A 174 -17.20 -2.61 2.32
CA PHE A 174 -16.99 -1.39 3.10
C PHE A 174 -15.51 -0.98 3.13
N GLU A 175 -15.27 0.32 3.06
CA GLU A 175 -13.97 0.91 3.38
C GLU A 175 -13.89 1.23 4.88
N THR A 176 -12.72 1.07 5.48
CA THR A 176 -12.48 1.41 6.88
C THR A 176 -11.83 2.79 7.00
N ILE A 177 -12.39 3.67 7.81
CA ILE A 177 -11.77 4.97 8.11
C ILE A 177 -10.53 4.72 8.96
N VAL A 178 -9.39 5.24 8.51
CA VAL A 178 -8.11 5.15 9.23
C VAL A 178 -7.47 6.52 9.37
N LYS A 179 -6.62 6.66 10.39
CA LYS A 179 -5.82 7.85 10.63
C LYS A 179 -4.34 7.58 10.40
N MET A 180 -3.61 8.59 9.96
CA MET A 180 -2.16 8.51 9.77
C MET A 180 -1.48 8.02 11.06
N GLY A 181 -0.68 6.95 10.93
CA GLY A 181 0.01 6.34 12.06
C GLY A 181 -0.83 5.34 12.86
N GLU A 182 -2.09 5.11 12.49
CA GLU A 182 -2.90 4.02 13.03
C GLU A 182 -2.38 2.66 12.56
N ARG A 183 -2.46 1.65 13.42
CA ARG A 183 -2.06 0.29 13.06
C ARG A 183 -2.99 -0.27 11.99
N ILE A 184 -2.39 -0.89 10.97
CA ILE A 184 -3.11 -1.60 9.91
C ILE A 184 -2.68 -3.06 9.76
N GLY A 185 -1.66 -3.47 10.50
CA GLY A 185 -1.17 -4.83 10.47
C GLY A 185 0.15 -4.99 11.22
N GLU A 186 0.69 -6.19 11.15
CA GLU A 186 1.96 -6.51 11.79
C GLU A 186 2.81 -7.47 10.96
N GLN A 187 4.08 -7.62 11.34
CA GLN A 187 4.98 -8.59 10.75
C GLN A 187 4.39 -10.01 10.86
N LYS A 188 4.28 -10.70 9.73
CA LYS A 188 3.95 -12.12 9.73
C LYS A 188 5.19 -12.94 10.08
N LEU A 189 5.16 -13.56 11.26
CA LEU A 189 6.24 -14.46 11.67
C LEU A 189 6.17 -15.77 10.86
N PRO A 190 7.32 -16.37 10.47
CA PRO A 190 7.33 -17.69 9.85
C PRO A 190 6.71 -18.69 10.82
N LYS A 191 5.87 -19.60 10.31
CA LYS A 191 5.40 -20.74 11.13
C LYS A 191 6.63 -21.47 11.64
N ARG A 192 6.77 -21.64 12.96
CA ARG A 192 7.79 -22.51 13.53
C ARG A 192 7.60 -23.91 12.92
N ALA A 193 8.62 -24.41 12.23
CA ALA A 193 8.64 -25.80 11.82
C ALA A 193 8.43 -26.64 13.09
N GLY A 194 7.33 -27.38 13.14
CA GLY A 194 7.02 -28.26 14.27
C GLY A 194 8.21 -29.18 14.49
N LYS A 195 8.76 -29.20 15.69
CA LYS A 195 9.70 -30.25 16.10
C LYS A 195 8.98 -31.58 15.88
N ALA A 196 9.42 -32.35 14.89
CA ALA A 196 9.05 -33.72 14.78
C ALA A 196 9.44 -34.40 16.14
N SER A 197 8.44 -34.77 16.92
CA SER A 197 8.64 -35.59 18.10
C SER A 197 9.08 -36.94 17.60
N GLY A 198 10.40 -37.18 17.58
CA GLY A 198 10.95 -38.49 17.45
C GLY A 198 10.47 -39.33 18.63
N ARG A 199 9.50 -40.21 18.42
CA ARG A 199 9.30 -41.39 19.27
C ARG A 199 10.44 -42.33 18.95
N THR A 200 11.36 -42.45 19.86
CA THR A 200 12.22 -43.63 19.98
C THR A 200 11.42 -44.69 20.75
N GLU A 201 11.10 -45.77 20.07
CA GLU A 201 10.84 -47.06 20.72
C GLU A 201 12.18 -47.69 21.09
#